data_6d075a12d70c33c7ab2cf6fe837fb259
#
_entry.id   6d075a12d70c33c7ab2cf6fe837fb259
#
_cell.length_a   1.000
_cell.length_b   1.000
_cell.length_c   1.000
_cell.angle_alpha   90.00
_cell.angle_beta   90.00
_cell.angle_gamma   90.00
#
_symmetry.space_group_name_H-M   'P 1'
#
loop_
_entity.id
_entity.type
_entity.pdbx_description
1 polymer ?
#
loop_
_entity_poly.entity_id
_entity_poly.type
_entity_poly.pdbx_seq_one_letter_code
_entity_poly.pdbx_strand_id
1 'polypeptide(L)'
;MRFRNSTRLLTENFKNVYKILLYTLAVALVAIALSCTFLLPNLLEILDSMEMTAVVSDLKEFLRAIVSGNSEFLQGFQAQFNESVSALWRLLDSRMSQIVWSIVGCAAVYLLKRFADTLCYFSIGSILNDRMSTYAETPFASAYIRNLGKASVYSVVYVPIVFLIDVCTVALCWFLFFYLLSFVSNVFISLFLSMTFIVLCQALKLTFTSMWLPSMAVDNRSIKDAIRLSDKTERKRRRKMFSTYIVTVSYTHLRAHE
;
A
#
# COMPACT_ATOMS: atom_id res chain seq x y z
N MET A 1 -4.48 -27.73 13.58
CA MET A 1 -4.71 -28.46 12.31
C MET A 1 -4.65 -27.55 11.05
N ARG A 2 -5.19 -26.32 11.05
CA ARG A 2 -5.24 -25.45 9.85
C ARG A 2 -3.85 -25.04 9.32
N PHE A 3 -2.91 -24.70 10.19
CA PHE A 3 -1.54 -24.28 9.77
C PHE A 3 -0.77 -25.41 9.07
N ARG A 4 -0.86 -26.65 9.58
CA ARG A 4 -0.18 -27.81 8.98
C ARG A 4 -0.67 -28.13 7.58
N ASN A 5 -1.96 -27.93 7.30
CA ASN A 5 -2.53 -28.14 5.95
C ASN A 5 -2.12 -27.02 5.00
N SER A 6 -2.00 -25.77 5.46
CA SER A 6 -1.53 -24.66 4.63
C SER A 6 -0.08 -24.80 4.22
N THR A 7 0.81 -25.19 5.17
CA THR A 7 2.23 -25.43 4.84
C THR A 7 2.41 -26.62 3.90
N ARG A 8 1.65 -27.68 4.08
CA ARG A 8 1.66 -28.84 3.19
C ARG A 8 1.23 -28.47 1.77
N LEU A 9 0.14 -27.72 1.60
CA LEU A 9 -0.30 -27.23 0.29
C LEU A 9 0.77 -26.37 -0.39
N LEU A 10 1.49 -25.56 0.38
CA LEU A 10 2.55 -24.68 -0.12
C LEU A 10 3.77 -25.50 -0.59
N THR A 11 4.19 -26.50 0.19
CA THR A 11 5.33 -27.38 -0.17
C THR A 11 5.02 -28.30 -1.34
N GLU A 12 3.82 -28.85 -1.41
CA GLU A 12 3.37 -29.68 -2.55
C GLU A 12 3.27 -28.89 -3.86
N ASN A 13 3.06 -27.57 -3.80
CA ASN A 13 2.94 -26.68 -4.97
C ASN A 13 4.17 -25.78 -5.18
N PHE A 14 5.33 -26.15 -4.65
CA PHE A 14 6.53 -25.30 -4.67
C PHE A 14 6.91 -24.79 -6.07
N LYS A 15 6.74 -25.60 -7.13
CA LYS A 15 7.00 -25.17 -8.51
C LYS A 15 6.12 -24.00 -8.95
N ASN A 16 4.86 -23.99 -8.54
CA ASN A 16 3.94 -22.88 -8.85
C ASN A 16 4.25 -21.66 -7.98
N VAL A 17 4.60 -21.87 -6.70
CA VAL A 17 4.99 -20.81 -5.78
C VAL A 17 6.21 -20.05 -6.32
N TYR A 18 7.22 -20.76 -6.80
CA TYR A 18 8.40 -20.15 -7.42
C TYR A 18 8.05 -19.28 -8.65
N LYS A 19 7.19 -19.78 -9.54
CA LYS A 19 6.73 -19.04 -10.73
C LYS A 19 5.95 -17.79 -10.35
N ILE A 20 5.10 -17.87 -9.33
CA ILE A 20 4.34 -16.74 -8.79
C ILE A 20 5.29 -15.70 -8.21
N LEU A 21 6.30 -16.14 -7.45
CA LEU A 21 7.30 -15.26 -6.86
C LEU A 21 8.12 -14.53 -7.94
N LEU A 22 8.56 -15.25 -8.98
CA LEU A 22 9.25 -14.63 -10.13
C LEU A 22 8.36 -13.61 -10.85
N TYR A 23 7.08 -13.92 -11.06
CA TYR A 23 6.13 -13.00 -11.67
C TYR A 23 5.99 -11.72 -10.84
N THR A 24 5.72 -11.87 -9.53
CA THR A 24 5.53 -10.71 -8.64
C THR A 24 6.80 -9.87 -8.51
N LEU A 25 7.97 -10.50 -8.49
CA LEU A 25 9.27 -9.82 -8.49
C LEU A 25 9.47 -9.03 -9.80
N ALA A 26 9.22 -9.66 -10.96
CA ALA A 26 9.35 -8.99 -12.25
C ALA A 26 8.41 -7.78 -12.35
N VAL A 27 7.14 -7.94 -11.97
CA VAL A 27 6.16 -6.84 -11.93
C VAL A 27 6.61 -5.72 -10.97
N ALA A 28 7.16 -6.07 -9.81
CA ALA A 28 7.67 -5.10 -8.84
C ALA A 28 8.87 -4.33 -9.40
N LEU A 29 9.84 -5.00 -10.02
CA LEU A 29 11.01 -4.36 -10.62
C LEU A 29 10.62 -3.40 -11.75
N VAL A 30 9.70 -3.81 -12.63
CA VAL A 30 9.19 -2.95 -13.71
C VAL A 30 8.46 -1.73 -13.12
N ALA A 31 7.64 -1.93 -12.09
CA ALA A 31 6.94 -0.83 -11.44
C ALA A 31 7.91 0.15 -10.76
N ILE A 32 8.95 -0.35 -10.09
CA ILE A 32 9.99 0.49 -9.47
C ILE A 32 10.72 1.29 -10.57
N ALA A 33 11.17 0.63 -11.65
CA ALA A 33 11.86 1.30 -12.73
C ALA A 33 11.01 2.42 -13.35
N LEU A 34 9.72 2.14 -13.64
CA LEU A 34 8.79 3.15 -14.17
C LEU A 34 8.52 4.27 -13.16
N SER A 35 8.39 3.97 -11.87
CA SER A 35 8.21 5.02 -10.85
C SER A 35 9.43 5.91 -10.73
N CYS A 36 10.63 5.34 -10.84
CA CYS A 36 11.88 6.09 -10.84
C CYS A 36 11.96 7.07 -12.02
N THR A 37 11.46 6.73 -13.21
CA THR A 37 11.46 7.66 -14.35
C THR A 37 10.61 8.92 -14.11
N PHE A 38 9.56 8.83 -13.30
CA PHE A 38 8.72 9.98 -12.95
C PHE A 38 9.26 10.77 -11.74
N LEU A 39 9.82 10.08 -10.73
CA LEU A 39 10.23 10.72 -9.48
C LEU A 39 11.66 11.22 -9.50
N LEU A 40 12.60 10.44 -10.06
CA LEU A 40 14.03 10.71 -9.92
C LEU A 40 14.47 12.07 -10.47
N PRO A 41 14.03 12.48 -11.68
CA PRO A 41 14.46 13.76 -12.22
C PRO A 41 14.11 14.94 -11.31
N ASN A 42 12.86 15.00 -10.87
CA ASN A 42 12.38 16.08 -10.00
C ASN A 42 13.00 16.01 -8.60
N LEU A 43 13.19 14.79 -8.06
CA LEU A 43 13.79 14.61 -6.76
C LEU A 43 15.27 15.03 -6.74
N LEU A 44 16.05 14.65 -7.75
CA LEU A 44 17.45 15.03 -7.87
C LEU A 44 17.58 16.54 -8.03
N GLU A 45 16.75 17.16 -8.85
CA GLU A 45 16.78 18.60 -9.08
C GLU A 45 16.43 19.41 -7.81
N ILE A 46 15.51 18.90 -6.96
CA ILE A 46 15.23 19.51 -5.66
C ILE A 46 16.39 19.28 -4.68
N LEU A 47 16.95 18.07 -4.64
CA LEU A 47 18.05 17.74 -3.72
C LEU A 47 19.34 18.53 -4.05
N ASP A 48 19.60 18.77 -5.32
CA ASP A 48 20.78 19.53 -5.79
C ASP A 48 20.55 21.06 -5.77
N SER A 49 19.36 21.52 -5.37
CA SER A 49 19.07 22.94 -5.28
C SER A 49 19.83 23.63 -4.15
N MET A 50 20.13 24.92 -4.34
CA MET A 50 20.80 25.73 -3.31
C MET A 50 19.93 25.85 -2.06
N GLU A 51 18.61 25.94 -2.22
CA GLU A 51 17.64 26.05 -1.13
C GLU A 51 17.64 24.81 -0.26
N MET A 52 17.68 23.62 -0.86
CA MET A 52 17.77 22.36 -0.11
C MET A 52 19.11 22.22 0.60
N THR A 53 20.20 22.64 -0.06
CA THR A 53 21.54 22.66 0.53
C THR A 53 21.59 23.61 1.73
N ALA A 54 20.97 24.78 1.65
CA ALA A 54 20.85 25.72 2.77
C ALA A 54 20.13 25.11 3.98
N VAL A 55 18.95 24.49 3.76
CA VAL A 55 18.21 23.82 4.83
C VAL A 55 19.03 22.69 5.48
N VAL A 56 19.74 21.89 4.69
CA VAL A 56 20.60 20.81 5.22
C VAL A 56 21.79 21.38 5.99
N SER A 57 22.41 22.48 5.54
CA SER A 57 23.50 23.12 6.26
C SER A 57 23.03 23.71 7.60
N ASP A 58 21.88 24.39 7.61
CA ASP A 58 21.29 24.93 8.85
C ASP A 58 21.02 23.81 9.87
N LEU A 59 20.45 22.68 9.42
CA LEU A 59 20.25 21.51 10.30
C LEU A 59 21.56 20.94 10.85
N LYS A 60 22.61 20.87 10.04
CA LYS A 60 23.95 20.41 10.49
C LYS A 60 24.55 21.37 11.52
N GLU A 61 24.43 22.67 11.30
CA GLU A 61 24.91 23.70 12.23
C GLU A 61 24.13 23.67 13.54
N PHE A 62 22.81 23.48 13.47
CA PHE A 62 21.97 23.29 14.65
C PHE A 62 22.41 22.08 15.49
N LEU A 63 22.65 20.95 14.86
CA LEU A 63 23.14 19.75 15.57
C LEU A 63 24.51 20.00 16.21
N ARG A 64 25.41 20.73 15.52
CA ARG A 64 26.73 21.10 16.05
C ARG A 64 26.60 22.08 17.25
N ALA A 65 25.69 23.04 17.14
CA ALA A 65 25.43 24.02 18.22
C ALA A 65 24.88 23.33 19.47
N ILE A 66 24.01 22.37 19.35
CA ILE A 66 23.54 21.56 20.48
C ILE A 66 24.69 20.80 21.14
N VAL A 67 25.57 20.16 20.37
CA VAL A 67 26.69 19.38 20.90
C VAL A 67 27.74 20.30 21.54
N SER A 68 27.98 21.52 21.00
CA SER A 68 28.94 22.48 21.51
C SER A 68 28.39 23.39 22.61
N GLY A 69 27.09 23.35 22.88
CA GLY A 69 26.44 24.21 23.90
C GLY A 69 26.36 25.70 23.51
N ASN A 70 26.42 26.03 22.19
CA ASN A 70 26.38 27.42 21.71
C ASN A 70 24.93 27.97 21.76
N SER A 71 24.61 28.62 22.87
CA SER A 71 23.29 29.19 23.13
C SER A 71 22.94 30.41 22.26
N GLU A 72 23.91 31.16 21.80
CA GLU A 72 23.67 32.36 20.95
C GLU A 72 23.15 31.93 19.58
N PHE A 73 23.75 30.90 18.99
CA PHE A 73 23.30 30.33 17.72
C PHE A 73 21.88 29.75 17.83
N LEU A 74 21.57 29.07 18.95
CA LEU A 74 20.25 28.47 19.16
C LEU A 74 19.12 29.50 19.24
N GLN A 75 19.40 30.72 19.75
CA GLN A 75 18.42 31.79 19.79
C GLN A 75 18.10 32.37 18.40
N GLY A 76 19.11 32.49 17.51
CA GLY A 76 18.94 32.98 16.14
C GLY A 76 18.47 31.94 15.14
N PHE A 77 18.65 30.66 15.45
CA PHE A 77 18.40 29.55 14.51
C PHE A 77 17.01 29.52 13.90
N GLN A 78 15.98 29.79 14.71
CA GLN A 78 14.58 29.74 14.24
C GLN A 78 14.31 30.72 13.09
N ALA A 79 14.88 31.93 13.15
CA ALA A 79 14.71 32.94 12.10
C ALA A 79 15.41 32.51 10.80
N GLN A 80 16.67 32.08 10.90
CA GLN A 80 17.47 31.59 9.75
C GLN A 80 16.85 30.37 9.11
N PHE A 81 16.46 29.38 9.91
CA PHE A 81 15.83 28.15 9.42
C PHE A 81 14.49 28.42 8.73
N ASN A 82 13.67 29.32 9.27
CA ASN A 82 12.41 29.72 8.64
C ASN A 82 12.63 30.41 7.28
N GLU A 83 13.70 31.18 7.14
CA GLU A 83 14.06 31.81 5.86
C GLU A 83 14.45 30.75 4.83
N SER A 84 15.34 29.81 5.18
CA SER A 84 15.76 28.71 4.30
C SER A 84 14.59 27.79 3.91
N VAL A 85 13.71 27.47 4.85
CA VAL A 85 12.48 26.67 4.58
C VAL A 85 11.52 27.46 3.68
N SER A 86 11.37 28.76 3.88
CA SER A 86 10.49 29.59 3.03
C SER A 86 11.02 29.71 1.60
N ALA A 87 12.33 29.77 1.43
CA ALA A 87 12.97 29.74 0.10
C ALA A 87 12.74 28.40 -0.59
N LEU A 88 12.95 27.28 0.11
CA LEU A 88 12.64 25.94 -0.39
C LEU A 88 11.15 25.79 -0.77
N TRP A 89 10.25 26.35 0.05
CA TRP A 89 8.82 26.32 -0.25
C TRP A 89 8.46 27.08 -1.51
N ARG A 90 9.07 28.23 -1.78
CA ARG A 90 8.90 28.98 -3.03
C ARG A 90 9.40 28.19 -4.25
N LEU A 91 10.55 27.49 -4.10
CA LEU A 91 11.03 26.59 -5.14
C LEU A 91 10.02 25.47 -5.44
N LEU A 92 9.50 24.80 -4.41
CA LEU A 92 8.49 23.75 -4.55
C LEU A 92 7.22 24.29 -5.21
N ASP A 93 6.76 25.49 -4.83
CA ASP A 93 5.58 26.12 -5.41
C ASP A 93 5.77 26.43 -6.89
N SER A 94 6.94 26.94 -7.29
CA SER A 94 7.27 27.20 -8.69
C SER A 94 7.30 25.93 -9.55
N ARG A 95 7.54 24.76 -8.94
CA ARG A 95 7.61 23.44 -9.59
C ARG A 95 6.38 22.56 -9.34
N MET A 96 5.34 23.10 -8.73
CA MET A 96 4.16 22.35 -8.32
C MET A 96 3.56 21.53 -9.48
N SER A 97 3.53 22.08 -10.70
CA SER A 97 3.03 21.37 -11.87
C SER A 97 3.83 20.09 -12.17
N GLN A 98 5.16 20.15 -12.11
CA GLN A 98 6.04 18.99 -12.36
C GLN A 98 5.89 17.92 -11.27
N ILE A 99 5.80 18.37 -10.01
CA ILE A 99 5.58 17.50 -8.86
C ILE A 99 4.22 16.77 -9.00
N VAL A 100 3.16 17.48 -9.35
CA VAL A 100 1.83 16.90 -9.58
C VAL A 100 1.87 15.85 -10.69
N TRP A 101 2.54 16.14 -11.83
CA TRP A 101 2.68 15.15 -12.90
C TRP A 101 3.48 13.91 -12.47
N SER A 102 4.50 14.07 -11.65
CA SER A 102 5.25 12.94 -11.07
C SER A 102 4.37 12.08 -10.17
N ILE A 103 3.56 12.70 -9.31
CA ILE A 103 2.63 12.01 -8.43
C ILE A 103 1.57 11.26 -9.27
N VAL A 104 1.00 11.88 -10.29
CA VAL A 104 0.02 11.26 -11.20
C VAL A 104 0.65 10.08 -11.93
N GLY A 105 1.88 10.24 -12.45
CA GLY A 105 2.63 9.17 -13.10
C GLY A 105 2.86 7.98 -12.15
N CYS A 106 3.31 8.23 -10.94
CA CYS A 106 3.49 7.18 -9.93
C CYS A 106 2.18 6.51 -9.54
N ALA A 107 1.08 7.26 -9.43
CA ALA A 107 -0.24 6.70 -9.16
C ALA A 107 -0.70 5.78 -10.31
N ALA A 108 -0.46 6.17 -11.56
CA ALA A 108 -0.75 5.34 -12.73
C ALA A 108 0.07 4.04 -12.72
N VAL A 109 1.38 4.11 -12.44
CA VAL A 109 2.25 2.93 -12.30
C VAL A 109 1.78 2.03 -11.16
N TYR A 110 1.39 2.60 -10.03
CA TYR A 110 0.83 1.85 -8.92
C TYR A 110 -0.45 1.10 -9.30
N LEU A 111 -1.36 1.75 -10.03
CA LEU A 111 -2.59 1.12 -10.52
C LEU A 111 -2.30 -0.01 -11.50
N LEU A 112 -1.35 0.17 -12.43
CA LEU A 112 -0.90 -0.87 -13.35
C LEU A 112 -0.29 -2.07 -12.60
N LYS A 113 0.57 -1.81 -11.63
CA LYS A 113 1.13 -2.86 -10.76
C LYS A 113 0.03 -3.62 -10.03
N ARG A 114 -0.92 -2.92 -9.42
CA ARG A 114 -2.07 -3.53 -8.73
C ARG A 114 -2.92 -4.37 -9.67
N PHE A 115 -3.12 -3.89 -10.89
CA PHE A 115 -3.83 -4.66 -11.92
C PHE A 115 -3.11 -5.97 -12.23
N ALA A 116 -1.80 -5.93 -12.49
CA ALA A 116 -0.98 -7.11 -12.73
C ALA A 116 -0.97 -8.10 -11.55
N ASP A 117 -0.80 -7.59 -10.32
CA ASP A 117 -0.86 -8.41 -9.10
C ASP A 117 -2.23 -9.10 -8.96
N THR A 118 -3.32 -8.40 -9.29
CA THR A 118 -4.69 -8.95 -9.18
C THR A 118 -4.94 -10.06 -10.19
N LEU A 119 -4.40 -9.95 -11.41
CA LEU A 119 -4.43 -11.06 -12.41
C LEU A 119 -3.72 -12.29 -11.86
N CYS A 120 -2.58 -12.11 -11.22
CA CYS A 120 -1.84 -13.20 -10.58
C CYS A 120 -2.65 -13.84 -9.44
N TYR A 121 -3.23 -13.05 -8.54
CA TYR A 121 -4.05 -13.57 -7.43
C TYR A 121 -5.27 -14.35 -7.90
N PHE A 122 -5.91 -13.90 -8.99
CA PHE A 122 -7.02 -14.64 -9.56
C PHE A 122 -6.59 -16.03 -10.07
N SER A 123 -5.42 -16.09 -10.71
CA SER A 123 -4.83 -17.35 -11.19
C SER A 123 -4.46 -18.29 -10.04
N ILE A 124 -3.93 -17.76 -8.94
CA ILE A 124 -3.65 -18.52 -7.71
C ILE A 124 -4.95 -19.10 -7.14
N GLY A 125 -6.01 -18.30 -7.07
CA GLY A 125 -7.33 -18.78 -6.62
C GLY A 125 -7.86 -19.95 -7.45
N SER A 126 -7.69 -19.90 -8.78
CA SER A 126 -8.06 -20.99 -9.68
C SER A 126 -7.20 -22.24 -9.47
N ILE A 127 -5.88 -22.12 -9.33
CA ILE A 127 -4.98 -23.26 -9.06
C ILE A 127 -5.35 -23.94 -7.74
N LEU A 128 -5.59 -23.14 -6.69
CA LEU A 128 -5.99 -23.68 -5.39
C LEU A 128 -7.34 -24.41 -5.48
N ASN A 129 -8.30 -23.87 -6.23
CA ASN A 129 -9.57 -24.52 -6.46
C ASN A 129 -9.41 -25.85 -7.20
N ASP A 130 -8.65 -25.88 -8.30
CA ASP A 130 -8.38 -27.10 -9.07
C ASP A 130 -7.73 -28.18 -8.18
N ARG A 131 -6.77 -27.79 -7.33
CA ARG A 131 -6.11 -28.71 -6.40
C ARG A 131 -7.04 -29.24 -5.31
N MET A 132 -7.92 -28.39 -4.77
CA MET A 132 -8.84 -28.77 -3.70
C MET A 132 -10.03 -29.59 -4.20
N SER A 133 -10.49 -29.38 -5.42
CA SER A 133 -11.68 -30.03 -5.98
C SER A 133 -11.36 -31.32 -6.74
N THR A 134 -10.31 -31.32 -7.55
CA THR A 134 -9.98 -32.42 -8.48
C THR A 134 -8.61 -33.06 -8.24
N TYR A 135 -7.84 -32.57 -7.28
CA TYR A 135 -6.43 -32.93 -7.05
C TYR A 135 -5.53 -32.71 -8.29
N ALA A 136 -6.01 -31.94 -9.28
CA ALA A 136 -5.28 -31.66 -10.49
C ALA A 136 -4.11 -30.69 -10.25
N GLU A 137 -2.97 -30.96 -10.86
CA GLU A 137 -1.83 -30.06 -10.87
C GLU A 137 -1.90 -29.15 -12.10
N THR A 138 -2.55 -28.00 -11.95
CA THR A 138 -2.65 -27.01 -13.03
C THR A 138 -1.39 -26.12 -13.02
N PRO A 139 -0.62 -26.07 -14.13
CA PRO A 139 0.52 -25.15 -14.24
C PRO A 139 0.09 -23.69 -14.16
N PHE A 140 0.90 -22.83 -13.53
CA PHE A 140 0.59 -21.41 -13.35
C PHE A 140 0.27 -20.70 -14.68
N ALA A 141 1.10 -20.90 -15.72
CA ALA A 141 0.88 -20.27 -17.03
C ALA A 141 -0.46 -20.66 -17.66
N SER A 142 -0.86 -21.95 -17.58
CA SER A 142 -2.14 -22.43 -18.09
C SER A 142 -3.31 -21.81 -17.32
N ALA A 143 -3.25 -21.77 -16.00
CA ALA A 143 -4.27 -21.13 -15.16
C ALA A 143 -4.38 -19.63 -15.45
N TYR A 144 -3.24 -18.95 -15.64
CA TYR A 144 -3.18 -17.52 -15.95
C TYR A 144 -3.88 -17.21 -17.28
N ILE A 145 -3.51 -17.92 -18.37
CA ILE A 145 -4.10 -17.71 -19.69
C ILE A 145 -5.59 -18.07 -19.70
N ARG A 146 -5.96 -19.20 -19.11
CA ARG A 146 -7.37 -19.66 -19.04
C ARG A 146 -8.28 -18.64 -18.36
N ASN A 147 -7.78 -17.98 -17.31
CA ASN A 147 -8.58 -17.08 -16.50
C ASN A 147 -8.39 -15.60 -16.86
N LEU A 148 -7.57 -15.26 -17.87
CA LEU A 148 -7.18 -13.90 -18.19
C LEU A 148 -8.39 -12.96 -18.37
N GLY A 149 -9.41 -13.38 -19.13
CA GLY A 149 -10.61 -12.57 -19.36
C GLY A 149 -11.40 -12.28 -18.06
N LYS A 150 -11.62 -13.30 -17.22
CA LYS A 150 -12.34 -13.12 -15.94
C LYS A 150 -11.52 -12.30 -14.95
N ALA A 151 -10.21 -12.57 -14.89
CA ALA A 151 -9.28 -11.84 -14.05
C ALA A 151 -9.19 -10.37 -14.45
N SER A 152 -9.21 -10.05 -15.75
CA SER A 152 -9.22 -8.68 -16.26
C SER A 152 -10.50 -7.92 -15.83
N VAL A 153 -11.68 -8.53 -16.01
CA VAL A 153 -12.95 -7.95 -15.57
C VAL A 153 -12.96 -7.72 -14.07
N TYR A 154 -12.45 -8.67 -13.29
CA TYR A 154 -12.31 -8.52 -11.85
C TYR A 154 -11.36 -7.37 -11.50
N SER A 155 -10.19 -7.30 -12.13
CA SER A 155 -9.17 -6.29 -11.85
C SER A 155 -9.64 -4.87 -12.19
N VAL A 156 -10.34 -4.69 -13.33
CA VAL A 156 -10.89 -3.39 -13.74
C VAL A 156 -11.88 -2.82 -12.72
N VAL A 157 -12.64 -3.69 -12.03
CA VAL A 157 -13.58 -3.25 -11.00
C VAL A 157 -12.92 -3.16 -9.63
N TYR A 158 -12.14 -4.17 -9.26
CA TYR A 158 -11.52 -4.28 -7.93
C TYR A 158 -10.45 -3.21 -7.67
N VAL A 159 -9.55 -2.98 -8.63
CA VAL A 159 -8.40 -2.09 -8.43
C VAL A 159 -8.82 -0.63 -8.19
N PRO A 160 -9.72 -0.02 -8.99
CA PRO A 160 -10.17 1.34 -8.72
C PRO A 160 -10.93 1.47 -7.38
N ILE A 161 -11.77 0.50 -7.04
CA ILE A 161 -12.52 0.54 -5.79
C ILE A 161 -11.57 0.47 -4.59
N VAL A 162 -10.61 -0.45 -4.61
CA VAL A 162 -9.62 -0.59 -3.54
C VAL A 162 -8.72 0.64 -3.45
N PHE A 163 -8.28 1.18 -4.58
CA PHE A 163 -7.49 2.41 -4.62
C PHE A 163 -8.24 3.59 -4.01
N LEU A 164 -9.51 3.76 -4.36
CA LEU A 164 -10.34 4.83 -3.79
C LEU A 164 -10.51 4.68 -2.28
N ILE A 165 -10.74 3.46 -1.78
CA ILE A 165 -10.82 3.18 -0.35
C ILE A 165 -9.48 3.49 0.34
N ASP A 166 -8.34 3.13 -0.27
CA ASP A 166 -7.02 3.39 0.29
C ASP A 166 -6.72 4.90 0.35
N VAL A 167 -7.04 5.64 -0.70
CA VAL A 167 -6.90 7.11 -0.73
C VAL A 167 -7.79 7.76 0.34
N CYS A 168 -9.07 7.36 0.42
CA CYS A 168 -9.97 7.86 1.47
C CYS A 168 -9.45 7.53 2.89
N THR A 169 -8.91 6.32 3.09
CA THR A 169 -8.35 5.91 4.38
C THR A 169 -7.16 6.78 4.77
N VAL A 170 -6.25 7.06 3.83
CA VAL A 170 -5.08 7.94 4.07
C VAL A 170 -5.53 9.36 4.38
N ALA A 171 -6.47 9.91 3.59
CA ALA A 171 -7.00 11.26 3.81
C ALA A 171 -7.68 11.40 5.18
N LEU A 172 -8.52 10.43 5.56
CA LEU A 172 -9.17 10.40 6.87
C LEU A 172 -8.17 10.22 8.01
N CYS A 173 -7.13 9.40 7.81
CA CYS A 173 -6.07 9.21 8.80
C CYS A 173 -5.27 10.51 9.01
N TRP A 174 -4.94 11.21 7.92
CA TRP A 174 -4.28 12.51 7.96
C TRP A 174 -5.11 13.53 8.76
N PHE A 175 -6.39 13.66 8.41
CA PHE A 175 -7.32 14.55 9.13
C PHE A 175 -7.41 14.19 10.62
N LEU A 176 -7.58 12.89 10.93
CA LEU A 176 -7.67 12.39 12.29
C LEU A 176 -6.39 12.68 13.10
N PHE A 177 -5.22 12.52 12.49
CA PHE A 177 -3.94 12.79 13.15
C PHE A 177 -3.82 14.26 13.57
N PHE A 178 -4.11 15.20 12.68
CA PHE A 178 -4.07 16.62 13.00
C PHE A 178 -5.15 17.04 14.01
N TYR A 179 -6.36 16.49 13.86
CA TYR A 179 -7.44 16.73 14.81
C TYR A 179 -7.08 16.23 16.22
N LEU A 180 -6.56 15.03 16.34
CA LEU A 180 -6.11 14.48 17.61
C LEU A 180 -4.93 15.26 18.19
N LEU A 181 -3.99 15.70 17.36
CA LEU A 181 -2.84 16.48 17.79
C LEU A 181 -3.27 17.81 18.42
N SER A 182 -4.29 18.47 17.89
CA SER A 182 -4.84 19.71 18.45
C SER A 182 -5.51 19.50 19.81
N PHE A 183 -6.08 18.32 20.06
CA PHE A 183 -6.77 18.00 21.32
C PHE A 183 -5.86 17.42 22.40
N VAL A 184 -5.02 16.47 22.02
CA VAL A 184 -4.24 15.66 22.98
C VAL A 184 -2.86 16.26 23.23
N SER A 185 -2.37 17.14 22.34
CA SER A 185 -1.03 17.77 22.38
C SER A 185 0.13 16.76 22.50
N ASN A 186 -0.13 15.46 22.30
CA ASN A 186 0.84 14.39 22.41
C ASN A 186 0.95 13.63 21.07
N VAL A 187 2.07 13.83 20.40
CA VAL A 187 2.34 13.27 19.07
C VAL A 187 2.27 11.74 19.07
N PHE A 188 2.78 11.06 20.09
CA PHE A 188 2.81 9.60 20.16
C PHE A 188 1.41 9.00 20.27
N ILE A 189 0.55 9.60 21.11
CA ILE A 189 -0.84 9.14 21.26
C ILE A 189 -1.61 9.36 19.96
N SER A 190 -1.46 10.53 19.33
CA SER A 190 -2.12 10.85 18.06
C SER A 190 -1.66 9.93 16.94
N LEU A 191 -0.36 9.61 16.87
CA LEU A 191 0.20 8.66 15.92
C LEU A 191 -0.36 7.25 16.14
N PHE A 192 -0.37 6.77 17.39
CA PHE A 192 -0.87 5.43 17.73
C PHE A 192 -2.36 5.26 17.38
N LEU A 193 -3.19 6.24 17.69
CA LEU A 193 -4.61 6.22 17.36
C LEU A 193 -4.85 6.24 15.84
N SER A 194 -4.08 7.06 15.10
CA SER A 194 -4.15 7.14 13.65
C SER A 194 -3.73 5.83 12.98
N MET A 195 -2.66 5.18 13.46
CA MET A 195 -2.23 3.87 12.98
C MET A 195 -3.27 2.78 13.28
N THR A 196 -3.87 2.81 14.47
CA THR A 196 -4.97 1.89 14.82
C THR A 196 -6.15 2.06 13.88
N PHE A 197 -6.48 3.30 13.52
CA PHE A 197 -7.54 3.61 12.56
C PHE A 197 -7.26 3.01 11.17
N ILE A 198 -6.02 3.13 10.66
CA ILE A 198 -5.62 2.50 9.39
C ILE A 198 -5.85 0.99 9.43
N VAL A 199 -5.41 0.32 10.50
CA VAL A 199 -5.59 -1.13 10.68
C VAL A 199 -7.07 -1.51 10.62
N LEU A 200 -7.94 -0.76 11.29
CA LEU A 200 -9.39 -0.98 11.27
C LEU A 200 -9.98 -0.81 9.87
N CYS A 201 -9.61 0.25 9.16
CA CYS A 201 -10.07 0.49 7.78
C CYS A 201 -9.62 -0.60 6.81
N GLN A 202 -8.35 -1.06 6.91
CA GLN A 202 -7.84 -2.15 6.10
C GLN A 202 -8.53 -3.49 6.40
N ALA A 203 -8.80 -3.78 7.68
CA ALA A 203 -9.55 -4.98 8.07
C ALA A 203 -11.00 -4.94 7.55
N LEU A 204 -11.66 -3.79 7.57
CA LEU A 204 -12.97 -3.59 6.97
C LEU A 204 -12.94 -3.82 5.47
N LYS A 205 -12.00 -3.20 4.75
CA LYS A 205 -11.81 -3.38 3.31
C LYS A 205 -11.69 -4.86 2.96
N LEU A 206 -10.80 -5.59 3.64
CA LEU A 206 -10.61 -7.03 3.42
C LEU A 206 -11.87 -7.84 3.73
N THR A 207 -12.63 -7.46 4.76
CA THR A 207 -13.87 -8.16 5.11
C THR A 207 -14.90 -8.09 3.99
N PHE A 208 -15.00 -6.96 3.29
CA PHE A 208 -15.94 -6.79 2.18
C PHE A 208 -15.42 -7.39 0.86
N THR A 209 -14.15 -7.23 0.56
CA THR A 209 -13.58 -7.60 -0.76
C THR A 209 -13.12 -9.05 -0.85
N SER A 210 -12.81 -9.71 0.26
CA SER A 210 -12.23 -11.07 0.27
C SER A 210 -13.12 -12.16 -0.33
N MET A 211 -14.44 -11.95 -0.36
CA MET A 211 -15.40 -12.90 -0.94
C MET A 211 -15.54 -12.78 -2.47
N TRP A 212 -15.09 -11.68 -3.07
CA TRP A 212 -15.30 -11.42 -4.49
C TRP A 212 -14.53 -12.38 -5.37
N LEU A 213 -13.23 -12.53 -5.09
CA LEU A 213 -12.35 -13.43 -5.87
C LEU A 213 -12.79 -14.90 -5.78
N PRO A 214 -13.03 -15.49 -4.59
CA PRO A 214 -13.52 -16.86 -4.50
C PRO A 214 -14.86 -17.07 -5.22
N SER A 215 -15.80 -16.13 -5.11
CA SER A 215 -17.10 -16.25 -5.79
C SER A 215 -16.98 -16.24 -7.31
N MET A 216 -16.01 -15.51 -7.87
CA MET A 216 -15.77 -15.51 -9.32
C MET A 216 -14.92 -16.69 -9.78
N ALA A 217 -13.89 -17.05 -9.02
CA ALA A 217 -12.93 -18.09 -9.41
C ALA A 217 -13.48 -19.51 -9.19
N VAL A 218 -14.25 -19.73 -8.10
CA VAL A 218 -14.77 -21.03 -7.70
C VAL A 218 -16.22 -21.22 -8.17
N ASP A 219 -17.11 -20.29 -7.77
CA ASP A 219 -18.55 -20.39 -8.07
C ASP A 219 -18.90 -19.92 -9.48
N ASN A 220 -17.92 -19.45 -10.25
CA ASN A 220 -18.09 -18.96 -11.62
C ASN A 220 -19.13 -17.84 -11.76
N ARG A 221 -19.34 -17.04 -10.71
CA ARG A 221 -20.33 -15.94 -10.66
C ARG A 221 -19.84 -14.70 -11.39
N SER A 222 -20.80 -13.85 -11.79
CA SER A 222 -20.49 -12.51 -12.27
C SER A 222 -19.95 -11.62 -11.14
N ILE A 223 -19.19 -10.57 -11.47
CA ILE A 223 -18.67 -9.61 -10.47
C ILE A 223 -19.81 -8.95 -9.69
N LYS A 224 -20.95 -8.64 -10.33
CA LYS A 224 -22.13 -8.07 -9.68
C LYS A 224 -22.72 -9.01 -8.63
N ASP A 225 -22.79 -10.29 -8.93
CA ASP A 225 -23.31 -11.29 -8.01
C ASP A 225 -22.33 -11.57 -6.87
N ALA A 226 -21.01 -11.51 -7.13
CA ALA A 226 -20.00 -11.63 -6.10
C ALA A 226 -20.07 -10.47 -5.08
N ILE A 227 -20.26 -9.24 -5.55
CA ILE A 227 -20.46 -8.06 -4.70
C ILE A 227 -21.74 -8.19 -3.87
N ARG A 228 -22.87 -8.55 -4.51
CA ARG A 228 -24.16 -8.77 -3.83
C ARG A 228 -24.09 -9.87 -2.78
N LEU A 229 -23.34 -10.95 -3.05
CA LEU A 229 -23.15 -12.03 -2.10
C LEU A 229 -22.37 -11.57 -0.88
N SER A 230 -21.31 -10.78 -1.09
CA SER A 230 -20.53 -10.18 0.00
C SER A 230 -21.38 -9.30 0.89
N ASP A 231 -22.29 -8.51 0.30
CA ASP A 231 -23.19 -7.63 1.06
C ASP A 231 -24.24 -8.41 1.85
N LYS A 232 -24.78 -9.50 1.28
CA LYS A 232 -25.77 -10.38 1.93
C LYS A 232 -25.17 -11.33 2.96
N THR A 233 -23.86 -11.33 3.16
CA THR A 233 -23.22 -12.23 4.12
C THR A 233 -23.71 -11.97 5.55
N GLU A 234 -24.09 -13.03 6.26
CA GLU A 234 -24.61 -12.95 7.61
C GLU A 234 -23.69 -12.14 8.53
N ARG A 235 -24.30 -11.27 9.35
CA ARG A 235 -23.58 -10.39 10.30
C ARG A 235 -22.59 -11.16 11.21
N LYS A 236 -22.97 -12.37 11.65
CA LYS A 236 -22.14 -13.23 12.49
C LYS A 236 -20.87 -13.71 11.76
N ARG A 237 -21.00 -14.11 10.48
CA ARG A 237 -19.88 -14.54 9.64
C ARG A 237 -18.96 -13.37 9.33
N ARG A 238 -19.54 -12.20 8.99
CA ARG A 238 -18.80 -10.95 8.73
C ARG A 238 -17.99 -10.50 9.95
N ARG A 239 -18.57 -10.55 11.16
CA ARG A 239 -17.86 -10.24 12.41
C ARG A 239 -16.67 -11.19 12.67
N LYS A 240 -16.82 -12.48 12.39
CA LYS A 240 -15.74 -13.47 12.53
C LYS A 240 -14.61 -13.21 11.52
N MET A 241 -14.94 -12.87 10.28
CA MET A 241 -13.96 -12.51 9.25
C MET A 241 -13.21 -11.24 9.64
N PHE A 242 -13.92 -10.20 10.08
CA PHE A 242 -13.33 -8.95 10.54
C PHE A 242 -12.32 -9.16 11.68
N SER A 243 -12.70 -9.92 12.72
CA SER A 243 -11.80 -10.26 13.82
C SER A 243 -10.53 -11.00 13.32
N THR A 244 -10.67 -11.91 12.36
CA THR A 244 -9.53 -12.60 11.77
C THR A 244 -8.62 -11.64 11.00
N TYR A 245 -9.19 -10.71 10.22
CA TYR A 245 -8.41 -9.74 9.46
C TYR A 245 -7.73 -8.68 10.33
N ILE A 246 -8.36 -8.24 11.43
CA ILE A 246 -7.67 -7.36 12.40
C ILE A 246 -6.38 -8.02 12.88
N VAL A 247 -6.45 -9.26 13.33
CA VAL A 247 -5.26 -9.98 13.82
C VAL A 247 -4.21 -10.11 12.72
N THR A 248 -4.62 -10.46 11.49
CA THR A 248 -3.70 -10.61 10.37
C THR A 248 -3.03 -9.29 9.99
N VAL A 249 -3.81 -8.20 9.88
CA VAL A 249 -3.29 -6.87 9.50
C VAL A 249 -2.40 -6.33 10.61
N SER A 250 -2.79 -6.44 11.87
CA SER A 250 -1.95 -6.01 13.01
C SER A 250 -0.61 -6.75 13.03
N TYR A 251 -0.62 -8.06 12.79
CA TYR A 251 0.61 -8.86 12.75
C TYR A 251 1.53 -8.45 11.60
N THR A 252 0.99 -8.20 10.41
CA THR A 252 1.78 -7.76 9.26
C THR A 252 2.37 -6.37 9.46
N HIS A 253 1.64 -5.45 10.09
CA HIS A 253 2.16 -4.12 10.43
C HIS A 253 3.26 -4.16 11.49
N LEU A 254 3.10 -4.98 12.54
CA LEU A 254 4.12 -5.13 13.58
C LEU A 254 5.41 -5.73 13.04
N ARG A 255 5.31 -6.74 12.17
CA ARG A 255 6.49 -7.40 11.58
C ARG A 255 7.23 -6.56 10.55
N ALA A 256 6.57 -5.57 9.94
CA ALA A 256 7.22 -4.64 9.00
C ALA A 256 8.13 -3.61 9.73
N HIS A 257 8.08 -3.56 11.06
CA HIS A 257 8.87 -2.65 11.89
C HIS A 257 9.98 -3.38 12.70
N GLU A 258 10.09 -4.70 12.58
CA GLU A 258 11.22 -5.51 13.05
C GLU A 258 12.25 -5.71 11.90
#